data_38daa93d07bc8ed3411c58db45a9eb4d
#
_entry.id   38daa93d07bc8ed3411c58db45a9eb4d
#
_cell.length_a   1.000
_cell.length_b   1.000
_cell.length_c   1.000
_cell.angle_alpha   90.00
_cell.angle_beta   90.00
_cell.angle_gamma   90.00
#
_symmetry.space_group_name_H-M   'P 1'
#
loop_
_entity.id
_entity.type
_entity.pdbx_description
1 polymer ?
#
loop_
_entity_poly.entity_id
_entity_poly.type
_entity_poly.pdbx_seq_one_letter_code
_entity_poly.pdbx_strand_id
1 'polypeptide(L)'
;MTDSYYELIDDADALGEKFKATDLVRSTWTAAIQHAAPVSALLVRALQRCAPRGDTRLSRVVIDLLGPVPAEGDLWVRSQLDRGGKQIELVSAEMLALGPDGEPRPVARASGWRLQQLDTQALVHAAASRPRPWTEARSRNLKPMDWDRNYVHSLDWRWLTEPLNKGPGEPWIKPTVDLVNGETMTQLERLFAVADCANGIGGKFDITKWTFLNIDLAVHVFRIPDGEWIGFRAETSYGPDGIGTTVGTLFDEQGAIGAIQQSVLVRRRPSRA
;
A
#
# COMPACT_ATOMS: atom_id res chain seq x y z
N MET A 1 -5.58 -24.02 3.80
CA MET A 1 -5.26 -23.00 2.80
C MET A 1 -5.15 -21.70 3.57
N THR A 2 -4.10 -20.94 3.38
CA THR A 2 -3.94 -19.61 3.97
C THR A 2 -4.92 -18.67 3.29
N ASP A 3 -5.60 -17.81 4.03
CA ASP A 3 -6.46 -16.78 3.44
C ASP A 3 -5.60 -15.82 2.61
N SER A 4 -6.14 -15.26 1.54
CA SER A 4 -5.45 -14.35 0.63
C SER A 4 -6.32 -13.19 0.20
N TYR A 5 -5.72 -12.10 -0.27
CA TYR A 5 -6.44 -10.96 -0.84
C TYR A 5 -7.00 -11.27 -2.22
N TYR A 6 -6.27 -12.06 -3.02
CA TYR A 6 -6.64 -12.37 -4.40
C TYR A 6 -6.47 -13.85 -4.74
N GLU A 7 -7.26 -14.30 -5.70
CA GLU A 7 -7.11 -15.57 -6.40
C GLU A 7 -6.72 -15.28 -7.84
N LEU A 8 -5.63 -15.89 -8.34
CA LEU A 8 -5.26 -15.87 -9.75
C LEU A 8 -6.19 -16.83 -10.50
N ILE A 9 -6.91 -16.30 -11.48
CA ILE A 9 -7.92 -17.06 -12.26
C ILE A 9 -7.33 -17.49 -13.61
N ASP A 10 -6.60 -16.59 -14.27
CA ASP A 10 -5.95 -16.84 -15.57
C ASP A 10 -4.70 -15.98 -15.67
N ASP A 11 -3.56 -16.59 -16.00
CA ASP A 11 -2.27 -15.92 -16.16
C ASP A 11 -1.97 -15.50 -17.60
N ALA A 12 -2.81 -15.89 -18.56
CA ALA A 12 -2.64 -15.68 -19.99
C ALA A 12 -3.82 -14.97 -20.67
N ASP A 13 -4.72 -14.30 -19.90
CA ASP A 13 -5.81 -13.51 -20.45
C ASP A 13 -5.26 -12.36 -21.32
N ALA A 14 -5.98 -12.02 -22.40
CA ALA A 14 -5.58 -10.97 -23.35
C ALA A 14 -5.41 -9.58 -22.72
N LEU A 15 -6.05 -9.31 -21.57
CA LEU A 15 -5.96 -8.05 -20.83
C LEU A 15 -4.85 -8.05 -19.76
N GLY A 16 -4.19 -9.19 -19.53
CA GLY A 16 -3.17 -9.39 -18.50
C GLY A 16 -3.56 -10.52 -17.53
N GLU A 17 -2.79 -10.72 -16.45
CA GLU A 17 -3.16 -11.71 -15.41
C GLU A 17 -4.53 -11.36 -14.83
N LYS A 18 -5.46 -12.33 -14.82
CA LYS A 18 -6.83 -12.16 -14.34
C LYS A 18 -6.97 -12.62 -12.91
N PHE A 19 -7.52 -11.77 -12.07
CA PHE A 19 -7.71 -12.01 -10.63
C PHE A 19 -9.17 -11.87 -10.21
N LYS A 20 -9.50 -12.55 -9.13
CA LYS A 20 -10.68 -12.33 -8.33
C LYS A 20 -10.28 -11.88 -6.93
N ALA A 21 -10.88 -10.79 -6.46
CA ALA A 21 -10.68 -10.32 -5.09
C ALA A 21 -11.51 -11.14 -4.10
N THR A 22 -10.96 -11.38 -2.91
CA THR A 22 -11.70 -11.96 -1.78
C THR A 22 -12.35 -10.85 -0.95
N ASP A 23 -13.19 -11.22 0.01
CA ASP A 23 -13.78 -10.24 0.93
C ASP A 23 -12.75 -9.50 1.79
N LEU A 24 -11.54 -10.02 1.92
CA LEU A 24 -10.45 -9.43 2.72
C LEU A 24 -9.93 -8.10 2.16
N VAL A 25 -10.23 -7.75 0.90
CA VAL A 25 -9.81 -6.46 0.31
C VAL A 25 -10.75 -5.29 0.66
N ARG A 26 -11.93 -5.56 1.24
CA ARG A 26 -12.99 -4.54 1.40
C ARG A 26 -12.53 -3.35 2.24
N SER A 27 -12.77 -2.15 1.70
CA SER A 27 -12.35 -0.88 2.29
C SER A 27 -13.13 -0.53 3.57
N THR A 28 -12.49 0.21 4.46
CA THR A 28 -13.11 0.83 5.64
C THR A 28 -14.21 1.86 5.30
N TRP A 29 -14.16 2.45 4.10
CA TRP A 29 -15.11 3.49 3.68
C TRP A 29 -16.45 2.91 3.19
N THR A 30 -16.38 1.83 2.42
CA THR A 30 -17.56 1.09 1.91
C THR A 30 -17.15 -0.33 1.51
N ALA A 31 -18.05 -1.27 1.65
CA ALA A 31 -17.79 -2.66 1.26
C ALA A 31 -17.76 -2.87 -0.27
N ALA A 32 -18.28 -1.92 -1.04
CA ALA A 32 -18.34 -2.01 -2.49
C ALA A 32 -16.98 -1.83 -3.19
N ILE A 33 -15.98 -1.28 -2.48
CA ILE A 33 -14.66 -1.00 -3.04
C ILE A 33 -13.55 -1.65 -2.22
N GLN A 34 -12.40 -1.83 -2.83
CA GLN A 34 -11.19 -2.32 -2.18
C GLN A 34 -10.48 -1.20 -1.41
N HIS A 35 -9.77 -1.57 -0.34
CA HIS A 35 -8.71 -0.75 0.23
C HIS A 35 -7.53 -0.71 -0.73
N ALA A 36 -6.89 0.44 -0.87
CA ALA A 36 -5.83 0.60 -1.87
C ALA A 36 -4.52 -0.14 -1.53
N ALA A 37 -4.33 -0.63 -0.30
CA ALA A 37 -3.13 -1.37 0.06
C ALA A 37 -3.01 -2.74 -0.65
N PRO A 38 -4.01 -3.63 -0.68
CA PRO A 38 -3.96 -4.84 -1.50
C PRO A 38 -3.77 -4.54 -2.99
N VAL A 39 -4.47 -3.50 -3.52
CA VAL A 39 -4.30 -3.02 -4.90
C VAL A 39 -2.86 -2.63 -5.18
N SER A 40 -2.25 -1.87 -4.26
CA SER A 40 -0.85 -1.43 -4.35
C SER A 40 0.12 -2.60 -4.35
N ALA A 41 -0.09 -3.58 -3.49
CA ALA A 41 0.75 -4.78 -3.43
C ALA A 41 0.65 -5.62 -4.71
N LEU A 42 -0.56 -5.76 -5.28
CA LEU A 42 -0.77 -6.51 -6.52
C LEU A 42 -0.09 -5.82 -7.73
N LEU A 43 -0.14 -4.49 -7.80
CA LEU A 43 0.60 -3.72 -8.80
C LEU A 43 2.12 -3.85 -8.62
N VAL A 44 2.62 -3.85 -7.38
CA VAL A 44 4.06 -4.06 -7.10
C VAL A 44 4.49 -5.46 -7.48
N ARG A 45 3.67 -6.49 -7.25
CA ARG A 45 3.92 -7.85 -7.75
C ARG A 45 4.12 -7.85 -9.27
N ALA A 46 3.24 -7.17 -10.01
CA ALA A 46 3.35 -7.06 -11.46
C ALA A 46 4.63 -6.31 -11.89
N LEU A 47 4.98 -5.19 -11.21
CA LEU A 47 6.23 -4.46 -11.48
C LEU A 47 7.47 -5.33 -11.25
N GLN A 48 7.49 -6.17 -10.20
CA GLN A 48 8.61 -7.06 -9.89
C GLN A 48 8.76 -8.18 -10.94
N ARG A 49 7.65 -8.67 -11.46
CA ARG A 49 7.59 -9.75 -12.47
C ARG A 49 7.80 -9.27 -13.90
N CYS A 50 7.69 -7.98 -14.17
CA CYS A 50 7.89 -7.40 -15.49
C CYS A 50 9.35 -7.49 -15.91
N ALA A 51 9.70 -8.34 -16.89
CA ALA A 51 11.05 -8.51 -17.41
C ALA A 51 12.13 -8.48 -16.30
N PRO A 52 12.12 -9.40 -15.34
CA PRO A 52 12.93 -9.32 -14.12
C PRO A 52 14.42 -9.46 -14.44
N ARG A 53 15.24 -8.69 -13.72
CA ARG A 53 16.70 -8.76 -13.74
C ARG A 53 17.22 -8.96 -12.32
N GLY A 54 18.11 -9.92 -12.14
CA GLY A 54 18.67 -10.27 -10.82
C GLY A 54 19.61 -9.22 -10.23
N ASP A 55 20.13 -8.29 -11.04
CA ASP A 55 21.04 -7.22 -10.64
C ASP A 55 20.35 -5.87 -10.40
N THR A 56 19.02 -5.82 -10.44
CA THR A 56 18.24 -4.59 -10.20
C THR A 56 17.14 -4.81 -9.15
N ARG A 57 16.71 -3.73 -8.51
CA ARG A 57 15.55 -3.72 -7.62
C ARG A 57 14.75 -2.44 -7.72
N LEU A 58 13.48 -2.49 -7.39
CA LEU A 58 12.63 -1.31 -7.22
C LEU A 58 13.19 -0.42 -6.11
N SER A 59 13.36 0.86 -6.41
CA SER A 59 13.81 1.90 -5.47
C SER A 59 12.73 2.97 -5.25
N ARG A 60 11.92 3.27 -6.26
CA ARG A 60 10.74 4.12 -6.16
C ARG A 60 9.56 3.43 -6.81
N VAL A 61 8.41 3.48 -6.15
CA VAL A 61 7.11 3.14 -6.76
C VAL A 61 6.14 4.28 -6.50
N VAL A 62 5.46 4.72 -7.54
CA VAL A 62 4.33 5.66 -7.47
C VAL A 62 3.10 4.91 -7.96
N ILE A 63 2.00 5.04 -7.22
CA ILE A 63 0.71 4.45 -7.57
C ILE A 63 -0.32 5.57 -7.60
N ASP A 64 -1.05 5.66 -8.70
CA ASP A 64 -2.19 6.56 -8.88
C ASP A 64 -3.49 5.74 -8.83
N LEU A 65 -4.42 6.17 -7.97
CA LEU A 65 -5.76 5.61 -7.86
C LEU A 65 -6.69 6.41 -8.75
N LEU A 66 -7.04 5.86 -9.91
CA LEU A 66 -7.82 6.57 -10.94
C LEU A 66 -9.32 6.63 -10.63
N GLY A 67 -9.75 5.85 -9.63
CA GLY A 67 -11.11 5.79 -9.14
C GLY A 67 -11.30 4.67 -8.12
N PRO A 68 -12.54 4.45 -7.66
CA PRO A 68 -12.85 3.34 -6.79
C PRO A 68 -12.55 1.99 -7.48
N VAL A 69 -11.72 1.15 -6.86
CA VAL A 69 -11.48 -0.22 -7.33
C VAL A 69 -12.60 -1.10 -6.80
N PRO A 70 -13.39 -1.76 -7.66
CA PRO A 70 -14.52 -2.59 -7.20
C PRO A 70 -14.03 -3.78 -6.36
N ALA A 71 -14.74 -4.11 -5.29
CA ALA A 71 -14.45 -5.28 -4.46
C ALA A 71 -14.96 -6.60 -5.06
N GLU A 72 -15.80 -6.52 -6.07
CA GLU A 72 -16.39 -7.65 -6.76
C GLU A 72 -16.15 -7.55 -8.26
N GLY A 73 -16.23 -8.68 -8.94
CA GLY A 73 -15.99 -8.77 -10.38
C GLY A 73 -14.55 -9.16 -10.72
N ASP A 74 -14.31 -9.21 -12.02
CA ASP A 74 -12.99 -9.56 -12.57
C ASP A 74 -12.05 -8.35 -12.57
N LEU A 75 -10.79 -8.61 -12.31
CA LEU A 75 -9.70 -7.64 -12.36
C LEU A 75 -8.61 -8.18 -13.26
N TRP A 76 -7.97 -7.31 -14.01
CA TRP A 76 -6.79 -7.68 -14.81
C TRP A 76 -5.61 -6.79 -14.42
N VAL A 77 -4.43 -7.38 -14.36
CA VAL A 77 -3.18 -6.66 -14.10
C VAL A 77 -2.19 -6.96 -15.20
N ARG A 78 -1.68 -5.90 -15.80
CA ARG A 78 -0.64 -5.99 -16.83
C ARG A 78 0.52 -5.07 -16.51
N SER A 79 1.70 -5.41 -16.99
CA SER A 79 2.91 -4.61 -16.78
C SER A 79 3.75 -4.54 -18.05
N GLN A 80 4.58 -3.49 -18.14
CA GLN A 80 5.49 -3.32 -19.26
C GLN A 80 6.80 -2.65 -18.83
N LEU A 81 7.85 -2.88 -19.60
CA LEU A 81 9.13 -2.19 -19.48
C LEU A 81 9.07 -0.94 -20.36
N ASP A 82 8.87 0.23 -19.76
CA ASP A 82 8.77 1.51 -20.47
C ASP A 82 10.14 2.01 -20.93
N ARG A 83 11.17 1.78 -20.11
CA ARG A 83 12.53 2.15 -20.40
C ARG A 83 13.49 1.11 -19.85
N GLY A 84 14.17 0.39 -20.75
CA GLY A 84 15.31 -0.48 -20.44
C GLY A 84 16.60 0.31 -20.26
N GLY A 85 17.57 -0.26 -19.54
CA GLY A 85 18.90 0.31 -19.38
C GLY A 85 19.77 -0.48 -18.41
N LYS A 86 21.08 -0.28 -18.49
CA LYS A 86 22.02 -1.05 -17.66
C LYS A 86 21.91 -0.71 -16.18
N GLN A 87 21.84 0.57 -15.82
CA GLN A 87 21.88 1.05 -14.43
C GLN A 87 20.51 1.43 -13.88
N ILE A 88 19.61 1.87 -14.74
CA ILE A 88 18.26 2.32 -14.38
C ILE A 88 17.25 1.81 -15.39
N GLU A 89 16.09 1.38 -14.92
CA GLU A 89 14.97 0.94 -15.73
C GLU A 89 13.68 1.53 -15.18
N LEU A 90 12.75 1.88 -16.07
CA LEU A 90 11.39 2.27 -15.72
C LEU A 90 10.43 1.14 -16.13
N VAL A 91 9.64 0.69 -15.21
CA VAL A 91 8.55 -0.27 -15.42
C VAL A 91 7.22 0.35 -15.01
N SER A 92 6.15 -0.04 -15.68
CA SER A 92 4.79 0.35 -15.29
C SER A 92 3.89 -0.86 -15.17
N ALA A 93 2.82 -0.70 -14.41
CA ALA A 93 1.73 -1.66 -14.29
C ALA A 93 0.38 -0.94 -14.23
N GLU A 94 -0.66 -1.62 -14.68
CA GLU A 94 -2.01 -1.09 -14.74
C GLU A 94 -2.98 -2.17 -14.27
N MET A 95 -3.94 -1.76 -13.43
CA MET A 95 -5.06 -2.61 -13.04
C MET A 95 -6.30 -2.16 -13.77
N LEU A 96 -7.00 -3.10 -14.39
CA LEU A 96 -8.26 -2.88 -15.10
C LEU A 96 -9.41 -3.53 -14.32
N ALA A 97 -10.58 -2.92 -14.40
CA ALA A 97 -11.83 -3.46 -13.95
C ALA A 97 -12.96 -3.11 -14.94
N LEU A 98 -14.07 -3.82 -14.92
CA LEU A 98 -15.22 -3.50 -15.75
C LEU A 98 -15.86 -2.19 -15.29
N GLY A 99 -16.09 -1.29 -16.25
CA GLY A 99 -16.90 -0.10 -16.06
C GLY A 99 -18.40 -0.38 -16.01
N PRO A 100 -19.23 0.65 -15.74
CA PRO A 100 -20.71 0.50 -15.77
C PRO A 100 -21.26 0.08 -17.12
N ASP A 101 -20.50 0.32 -18.19
CA ASP A 101 -20.77 -0.07 -19.58
C ASP A 101 -20.36 -1.50 -19.91
N GLY A 102 -19.73 -2.20 -18.95
CA GLY A 102 -19.20 -3.55 -19.14
C GLY A 102 -17.82 -3.60 -19.81
N GLU A 103 -17.23 -2.44 -20.18
CA GLU A 103 -15.92 -2.38 -20.82
C GLU A 103 -14.79 -2.27 -19.81
N PRO A 104 -13.64 -2.96 -20.02
CA PRO A 104 -12.46 -2.86 -19.16
C PRO A 104 -11.87 -1.45 -19.21
N ARG A 105 -11.63 -0.87 -18.04
CA ARG A 105 -10.99 0.46 -17.90
C ARG A 105 -9.96 0.46 -16.78
N PRO A 106 -8.89 1.29 -16.88
CA PRO A 106 -7.93 1.44 -15.81
C PRO A 106 -8.57 2.01 -14.55
N VAL A 107 -8.32 1.37 -13.41
CA VAL A 107 -8.78 1.80 -12.08
C VAL A 107 -7.61 2.18 -11.16
N ALA A 108 -6.41 1.68 -11.45
CA ALA A 108 -5.17 2.08 -10.79
C ALA A 108 -3.97 1.89 -11.73
N ARG A 109 -2.93 2.69 -11.54
CA ARG A 109 -1.66 2.61 -12.26
C ARG A 109 -0.49 2.67 -11.30
N ALA A 110 0.61 2.00 -11.68
CA ALA A 110 1.87 2.08 -10.96
C ALA A 110 3.02 2.38 -11.92
N SER A 111 4.01 3.15 -11.47
CA SER A 111 5.31 3.27 -12.13
C SER A 111 6.43 3.01 -11.14
N GLY A 112 7.44 2.24 -11.53
CA GLY A 112 8.55 1.83 -10.70
C GLY A 112 9.91 2.09 -11.34
N TRP A 113 10.80 2.82 -10.64
CA TRP A 113 12.21 2.85 -10.99
C TRP A 113 12.92 1.67 -10.37
N ARG A 114 13.56 0.85 -11.21
CA ARG A 114 14.53 -0.17 -10.81
C ARG A 114 15.95 0.37 -11.00
N LEU A 115 16.78 0.20 -9.97
CA LEU A 115 18.17 0.62 -9.97
C LEU A 115 19.08 -0.61 -9.86
N GLN A 116 20.23 -0.54 -10.55
CA GLN A 116 21.25 -1.56 -10.45
C GLN A 116 21.81 -1.61 -9.03
N GLN A 117 21.94 -2.80 -8.49
CA GLN A 117 22.53 -3.07 -7.19
C GLN A 117 24.07 -3.15 -7.31
N LEU A 118 24.75 -2.47 -6.40
CA LEU A 118 26.19 -2.50 -6.25
C LEU A 118 26.54 -2.66 -4.77
N ASP A 119 27.72 -3.16 -4.47
CA ASP A 119 28.23 -3.17 -3.09
C ASP A 119 28.63 -1.77 -2.67
N THR A 120 27.86 -1.19 -1.76
CA THR A 120 28.11 0.10 -1.12
C THR A 120 28.03 0.00 0.41
N GLN A 121 28.32 -1.19 0.96
CA GLN A 121 28.22 -1.46 2.40
C GLN A 121 28.98 -0.43 3.26
N ALA A 122 30.14 0.07 2.78
CA ALA A 122 30.92 1.08 3.47
C ALA A 122 30.24 2.46 3.57
N LEU A 123 29.16 2.70 2.80
CA LEU A 123 28.43 3.98 2.75
C LEU A 123 27.07 3.90 3.46
N VAL A 124 26.77 2.80 4.14
CA VAL A 124 25.46 2.61 4.79
C VAL A 124 25.20 3.70 5.83
N HIS A 125 24.15 4.47 5.61
CA HIS A 125 23.68 5.51 6.51
C HIS A 125 22.16 5.64 6.43
N ALA A 126 21.51 5.84 7.58
CA ALA A 126 20.06 6.14 7.65
C ALA A 126 19.89 7.48 8.37
N ALA A 127 19.23 8.45 7.70
CA ALA A 127 18.99 9.78 8.24
C ALA A 127 17.97 9.78 9.39
N ALA A 128 16.99 8.86 9.35
CA ALA A 128 15.96 8.78 10.38
C ALA A 128 16.45 7.95 11.58
N SER A 129 16.11 8.42 12.78
CA SER A 129 16.37 7.67 14.00
C SER A 129 15.56 6.39 14.05
N ARG A 130 16.14 5.34 14.62
CA ARG A 130 15.47 4.05 14.81
C ARG A 130 14.21 4.21 15.68
N PRO A 131 13.07 3.61 15.30
CA PRO A 131 11.87 3.64 16.13
C PRO A 131 12.02 2.70 17.33
N ARG A 132 11.13 2.83 18.31
CA ARG A 132 10.99 1.81 19.35
C ARG A 132 10.53 0.49 18.70
N PRO A 133 10.98 -0.67 19.19
CA PRO A 133 10.61 -1.96 18.61
C PRO A 133 9.12 -2.27 18.82
N TRP A 134 8.54 -3.07 17.93
CA TRP A 134 7.15 -3.49 18.02
C TRP A 134 6.83 -4.26 19.31
N THR A 135 7.82 -4.89 19.93
CA THR A 135 7.68 -5.60 21.21
C THR A 135 7.31 -4.68 22.38
N GLU A 136 7.61 -3.38 22.28
CA GLU A 136 7.21 -2.38 23.27
C GLU A 136 5.84 -1.76 22.96
N ALA A 137 5.29 -2.05 21.79
CA ALA A 137 4.01 -1.52 21.38
C ALA A 137 2.86 -2.28 22.05
N ARG A 138 1.78 -1.56 22.33
CA ARG A 138 0.55 -2.19 22.80
C ARG A 138 -0.18 -2.78 21.61
N SER A 139 -0.64 -4.04 21.75
CA SER A 139 -1.62 -4.58 20.81
C SER A 139 -2.91 -3.77 20.94
N ARG A 140 -3.35 -3.19 19.83
CA ARG A 140 -4.68 -2.60 19.76
C ARG A 140 -5.39 -3.22 18.58
N ASN A 141 -6.43 -3.97 18.85
CA ASN A 141 -7.49 -4.13 17.88
C ASN A 141 -8.06 -2.74 17.67
N LEU A 142 -7.80 -2.13 16.52
CA LEU A 142 -8.53 -0.97 16.09
C LEU A 142 -9.99 -1.39 15.95
N LYS A 143 -10.75 -1.22 17.01
CA LYS A 143 -12.21 -1.15 16.98
C LYS A 143 -12.59 0.32 17.20
N PRO A 144 -12.39 1.22 16.25
CA PRO A 144 -13.13 2.43 16.27
C PRO A 144 -14.38 2.16 15.45
N MET A 145 -15.49 2.02 16.14
CA MET A 145 -16.83 2.25 15.63
C MET A 145 -17.09 1.62 14.25
N ASP A 146 -17.84 0.54 14.14
CA ASP A 146 -18.41 -0.04 12.91
C ASP A 146 -17.45 -0.24 11.71
N TRP A 147 -16.13 -0.22 11.94
CA TRP A 147 -15.13 -0.59 10.96
C TRP A 147 -15.05 -2.11 10.81
N ASP A 148 -16.20 -2.71 10.66
CA ASP A 148 -16.35 -4.14 10.41
C ASP A 148 -16.00 -4.43 8.96
N ARG A 149 -14.75 -4.09 8.56
CA ARG A 149 -14.25 -4.27 7.20
C ARG A 149 -13.00 -5.12 7.21
N ASN A 150 -13.04 -6.09 6.35
CA ASN A 150 -12.15 -7.24 6.36
C ASN A 150 -10.67 -6.87 6.19
N TYR A 151 -10.31 -5.86 5.36
CA TYR A 151 -8.91 -5.50 5.17
C TYR A 151 -8.21 -5.12 6.48
N VAL A 152 -8.79 -4.24 7.29
CA VAL A 152 -8.17 -3.81 8.57
C VAL A 152 -8.02 -4.98 9.54
N HIS A 153 -8.94 -5.96 9.50
CA HIS A 153 -8.91 -7.16 10.32
C HIS A 153 -7.90 -8.20 9.83
N SER A 154 -7.46 -8.12 8.57
CA SER A 154 -6.38 -8.95 8.02
C SER A 154 -4.98 -8.45 8.36
N LEU A 155 -4.88 -7.44 9.24
CA LEU A 155 -3.62 -6.86 9.71
C LEU A 155 -3.47 -7.05 11.21
N ASP A 156 -2.24 -7.37 11.64
CA ASP A 156 -1.84 -7.27 13.04
C ASP A 156 -1.28 -5.87 13.30
N TRP A 157 -1.80 -5.18 14.31
CA TRP A 157 -1.47 -3.81 14.65
C TRP A 157 -0.80 -3.71 16.02
N ARG A 158 0.31 -3.00 16.09
CA ARG A 158 1.04 -2.69 17.32
C ARG A 158 1.32 -1.19 17.38
N TRP A 159 0.64 -0.46 18.24
CA TRP A 159 0.76 1.00 18.33
C TRP A 159 1.75 1.42 19.43
N LEU A 160 2.72 2.27 19.07
CA LEU A 160 3.66 2.94 20.00
C LEU A 160 3.10 4.26 20.52
N THR A 161 2.23 4.91 19.75
CA THR A 161 1.53 6.15 20.11
C THR A 161 0.01 5.91 20.10
N GLU A 162 -0.74 6.79 20.76
CA GLU A 162 -2.20 6.75 20.66
C GLU A 162 -2.64 7.19 19.25
N PRO A 163 -3.61 6.49 18.61
CA PRO A 163 -4.23 6.98 17.39
C PRO A 163 -4.81 8.37 17.56
N LEU A 164 -4.78 9.20 16.52
CA LEU A 164 -5.27 10.57 16.52
C LEU A 164 -4.54 11.52 17.52
N ASN A 165 -3.34 11.15 17.95
CA ASN A 165 -2.52 12.02 18.80
C ASN A 165 -2.13 13.32 18.08
N LYS A 166 -1.53 14.29 18.81
CA LYS A 166 -1.09 15.57 18.23
C LYS A 166 0.20 15.45 17.40
N GLY A 167 0.96 14.37 17.51
CA GLY A 167 2.18 14.12 16.77
C GLY A 167 2.02 13.02 15.73
N PRO A 168 3.10 12.51 15.15
CA PRO A 168 3.05 11.43 14.17
C PRO A 168 2.44 10.16 14.78
N GLY A 169 1.70 9.40 13.96
CA GLY A 169 1.28 8.06 14.27
C GLY A 169 2.45 7.08 14.11
N GLU A 170 2.65 6.20 15.09
CA GLU A 170 3.77 5.25 15.11
C GLU A 170 3.28 3.81 15.37
N PRO A 171 2.62 3.16 14.42
CA PRO A 171 2.33 1.74 14.51
C PRO A 171 3.41 0.90 13.86
N TRP A 172 3.44 -0.37 14.27
CA TRP A 172 3.96 -1.49 13.50
C TRP A 172 2.78 -2.29 12.97
N ILE A 173 2.87 -2.71 11.71
CA ILE A 173 1.79 -3.42 11.02
C ILE A 173 2.36 -4.61 10.27
N LYS A 174 1.60 -5.71 10.29
CA LYS A 174 1.93 -6.91 9.54
C LYS A 174 0.67 -7.50 8.91
N PRO A 175 0.65 -7.84 7.60
CA PRO A 175 -0.41 -8.64 7.00
C PRO A 175 -0.44 -10.04 7.62
N THR A 176 -1.64 -10.57 7.89
CA THR A 176 -1.83 -11.94 8.43
C THR A 176 -2.28 -12.93 7.35
N VAL A 177 -2.44 -12.47 6.11
CA VAL A 177 -2.89 -13.24 4.96
C VAL A 177 -1.93 -13.03 3.79
N ASP A 178 -1.96 -13.94 2.82
CA ASP A 178 -1.14 -13.82 1.61
C ASP A 178 -1.73 -12.83 0.60
N LEU A 179 -0.91 -12.33 -0.34
CA LEU A 179 -1.39 -11.44 -1.39
C LEU A 179 -2.22 -12.20 -2.43
N VAL A 180 -1.65 -13.26 -2.96
CA VAL A 180 -2.29 -14.14 -3.95
C VAL A 180 -2.27 -15.57 -3.40
N ASN A 181 -3.38 -16.26 -3.52
CA ASN A 181 -3.51 -17.63 -3.04
C ASN A 181 -2.41 -18.55 -3.62
N GLY A 182 -1.70 -19.24 -2.73
CA GLY A 182 -0.62 -20.15 -3.10
C GLY A 182 0.73 -19.48 -3.41
N GLU A 183 0.85 -18.15 -3.25
CA GLU A 183 2.10 -17.42 -3.45
C GLU A 183 2.61 -16.84 -2.13
N THR A 184 3.92 -16.95 -1.89
CA THR A 184 4.56 -16.26 -0.76
C THR A 184 4.84 -14.81 -1.13
N MET A 185 4.36 -13.85 -0.33
CA MET A 185 4.65 -12.43 -0.53
C MET A 185 6.15 -12.14 -0.46
N THR A 186 6.65 -11.40 -1.44
CA THR A 186 7.98 -10.76 -1.34
C THR A 186 7.96 -9.67 -0.25
N GLN A 187 9.11 -9.23 0.19
CA GLN A 187 9.23 -8.16 1.19
C GLN A 187 8.67 -6.82 0.69
N LEU A 188 8.77 -6.53 -0.62
CA LEU A 188 8.15 -5.33 -1.19
C LEU A 188 6.63 -5.46 -1.28
N GLU A 189 6.10 -6.61 -1.68
CA GLU A 189 4.64 -6.84 -1.66
C GLU A 189 4.08 -6.68 -0.24
N ARG A 190 4.78 -7.21 0.78
CA ARG A 190 4.43 -7.04 2.20
C ARG A 190 4.41 -5.56 2.62
N LEU A 191 5.42 -4.79 2.22
CA LEU A 191 5.46 -3.35 2.47
C LEU A 191 4.25 -2.65 1.84
N PHE A 192 3.96 -2.92 0.57
CA PHE A 192 2.87 -2.25 -0.14
C PHE A 192 1.48 -2.75 0.29
N ALA A 193 1.38 -3.97 0.83
CA ALA A 193 0.16 -4.47 1.45
C ALA A 193 -0.27 -3.68 2.70
N VAL A 194 0.59 -2.81 3.24
CA VAL A 194 0.28 -1.94 4.39
C VAL A 194 0.59 -0.46 4.15
N ALA A 195 1.37 -0.10 3.12
CA ALA A 195 1.86 1.27 2.91
C ALA A 195 0.72 2.30 2.79
N ASP A 196 -0.37 1.93 2.12
CA ASP A 196 -1.52 2.82 1.92
C ASP A 196 -2.22 3.24 3.23
N CYS A 197 -1.95 2.57 4.35
CA CYS A 197 -2.48 2.96 5.66
C CYS A 197 -1.93 4.30 6.18
N ALA A 198 -0.87 4.87 5.56
CA ALA A 198 -0.15 6.02 6.10
C ALA A 198 -1.04 7.25 6.36
N ASN A 199 -2.00 7.57 5.47
CA ASN A 199 -2.94 8.68 5.66
C ASN A 199 -3.85 8.45 6.88
N GLY A 200 -4.29 7.22 7.12
CA GLY A 200 -5.07 6.85 8.30
C GLY A 200 -4.23 6.88 9.59
N ILE A 201 -2.98 6.42 9.53
CA ILE A 201 -2.02 6.46 10.64
C ILE A 201 -1.72 7.91 11.05
N GLY A 202 -1.46 8.78 10.06
CA GLY A 202 -1.20 10.20 10.27
C GLY A 202 -2.45 11.04 10.51
N GLY A 203 -3.64 10.46 10.44
CA GLY A 203 -4.93 11.16 10.51
C GLY A 203 -5.15 11.88 11.83
N LYS A 204 -5.83 13.03 11.77
CA LYS A 204 -6.12 13.91 12.92
C LYS A 204 -7.62 14.16 13.13
N PHE A 205 -8.48 13.61 12.27
CA PHE A 205 -9.90 13.88 12.27
C PHE A 205 -10.73 12.70 12.76
N ASP A 206 -11.89 13.06 13.30
CA ASP A 206 -12.96 12.13 13.59
C ASP A 206 -13.52 11.57 12.28
N ILE A 207 -13.28 10.31 12.02
CA ILE A 207 -13.70 9.58 10.81
C ILE A 207 -15.21 9.46 10.68
N THR A 208 -15.98 9.69 11.76
CA THR A 208 -17.44 9.70 11.68
C THR A 208 -17.97 10.96 11.03
N LYS A 209 -17.17 12.03 11.02
CA LYS A 209 -17.53 13.36 10.49
C LYS A 209 -16.85 13.67 9.16
N TRP A 210 -15.68 13.05 8.89
CA TRP A 210 -14.85 13.37 7.75
C TRP A 210 -14.39 12.11 7.03
N THR A 211 -14.29 12.18 5.71
CA THR A 211 -13.52 11.24 4.90
C THR A 211 -12.20 11.89 4.52
N PHE A 212 -11.14 11.08 4.45
CA PHE A 212 -9.82 11.50 3.99
C PHE A 212 -9.24 10.36 3.15
N LEU A 213 -9.42 10.47 1.86
CA LEU A 213 -9.04 9.45 0.88
C LEU A 213 -7.76 9.89 0.18
N ASN A 214 -6.74 9.06 0.18
CA ASN A 214 -5.61 9.32 -0.69
C ASN A 214 -5.96 8.98 -2.15
N ILE A 215 -5.41 9.74 -3.07
CA ILE A 215 -5.56 9.53 -4.52
C ILE A 215 -4.30 8.92 -5.14
N ASP A 216 -3.20 8.93 -4.40
CA ASP A 216 -1.91 8.40 -4.80
C ASP A 216 -1.13 7.88 -3.60
N LEU A 217 -0.05 7.18 -3.86
CA LEU A 217 1.04 7.00 -2.93
C LEU A 217 2.37 6.92 -3.68
N ALA A 218 3.40 7.60 -3.15
CA ALA A 218 4.77 7.53 -3.62
C ALA A 218 5.67 6.96 -2.51
N VAL A 219 6.31 5.83 -2.78
CA VAL A 219 7.20 5.15 -1.83
C VAL A 219 8.61 5.09 -2.41
N HIS A 220 9.58 5.57 -1.66
CA HIS A 220 11.00 5.48 -1.96
C HIS A 220 11.68 4.55 -0.96
N VAL A 221 12.36 3.51 -1.44
CA VAL A 221 13.06 2.53 -0.60
C VAL A 221 14.56 2.54 -0.91
N PHE A 222 15.37 2.88 0.07
CA PHE A 222 16.82 2.76 -0.04
C PHE A 222 17.33 1.38 0.42
N ARG A 223 16.51 0.64 1.18
CA ARG A 223 16.78 -0.74 1.64
C ARG A 223 15.52 -1.59 1.56
N ILE A 224 15.62 -2.81 1.09
CA ILE A 224 14.49 -3.78 1.12
C ILE A 224 14.18 -4.10 2.57
N PRO A 225 12.90 -4.12 2.98
CA PRO A 225 12.49 -4.56 4.33
C PRO A 225 12.98 -5.97 4.64
N ASP A 226 13.26 -6.21 5.91
CA ASP A 226 13.53 -7.55 6.45
C ASP A 226 12.55 -7.85 7.60
N GLY A 227 12.12 -9.11 7.71
CA GLY A 227 11.13 -9.54 8.68
C GLY A 227 9.67 -9.34 8.24
N GLU A 228 8.75 -9.50 9.19
CA GLU A 228 7.31 -9.48 8.91
C GLU A 228 6.65 -8.13 9.22
N TRP A 229 7.26 -7.35 10.10
CA TRP A 229 6.71 -6.10 10.61
C TRP A 229 7.21 -4.89 9.83
N ILE A 230 6.27 -4.04 9.41
CA ILE A 230 6.56 -2.73 8.83
C ILE A 230 6.17 -1.66 9.84
N GLY A 231 7.15 -0.85 10.23
CA GLY A 231 6.96 0.29 11.13
C GLY A 231 6.69 1.57 10.35
N PHE A 232 5.87 2.43 10.92
CA PHE A 232 5.55 3.75 10.38
C PHE A 232 5.88 4.84 11.39
N ARG A 233 6.26 6.00 10.87
CA ARG A 233 6.14 7.30 11.54
C ARG A 233 5.56 8.25 10.52
N ALA A 234 4.24 8.47 10.57
CA ALA A 234 3.50 9.21 9.57
C ALA A 234 2.62 10.30 10.18
N GLU A 235 2.52 11.43 9.49
CA GLU A 235 1.69 12.56 9.88
C GLU A 235 1.05 13.21 8.66
N THR A 236 -0.19 13.68 8.82
CA THR A 236 -0.95 14.33 7.75
C THR A 236 -1.17 15.79 8.07
N SER A 237 -0.78 16.66 7.14
CA SER A 237 -1.11 18.08 7.14
C SER A 237 -2.35 18.33 6.30
N TYR A 238 -3.20 19.25 6.73
CA TYR A 238 -4.45 19.59 6.05
C TYR A 238 -4.50 21.08 5.73
N GLY A 239 -4.77 21.40 4.47
CA GLY A 239 -5.02 22.77 4.01
C GLY A 239 -6.46 23.22 4.31
N PRO A 240 -6.76 24.52 4.06
CA PRO A 240 -8.08 25.10 4.33
C PRO A 240 -9.14 24.74 3.29
N ASP A 241 -8.77 24.11 2.20
CA ASP A 241 -9.57 23.89 0.99
C ASP A 241 -9.97 22.43 0.74
N GLY A 242 -9.73 21.55 1.72
CA GLY A 242 -10.07 20.13 1.64
C GLY A 242 -9.00 19.28 0.93
N ILE A 243 -7.76 19.77 0.93
CA ILE A 243 -6.57 19.05 0.45
C ILE A 243 -5.65 18.78 1.63
N GLY A 244 -5.07 17.61 1.68
CA GLY A 244 -4.06 17.24 2.68
C GLY A 244 -2.88 16.52 2.05
N THR A 245 -1.80 16.40 2.80
CA THR A 245 -0.61 15.64 2.43
C THR A 245 -0.16 14.82 3.62
N THR A 246 0.00 13.51 3.42
CA THR A 246 0.64 12.63 4.37
C THR A 246 2.12 12.48 4.01
N VAL A 247 2.99 12.58 5.01
CA VAL A 247 4.40 12.24 4.89
C VAL A 247 4.77 11.25 5.97
N GLY A 248 5.64 10.29 5.65
CA GLY A 248 6.07 9.30 6.62
C GLY A 248 7.42 8.68 6.34
N THR A 249 8.06 8.20 7.40
CA THR A 249 9.21 7.31 7.35
C THR A 249 8.74 5.88 7.56
N LEU A 250 9.29 4.97 6.79
CA LEU A 250 9.03 3.53 6.85
C LEU A 250 10.21 2.82 7.50
N PHE A 251 9.90 1.79 8.28
CA PHE A 251 10.89 1.05 9.06
C PHE A 251 10.65 -0.46 8.96
N ASP A 252 11.70 -1.20 9.16
CA ASP A 252 11.67 -2.59 9.64
C ASP A 252 12.37 -2.70 11.00
N GLU A 253 12.53 -3.91 11.52
CA GLU A 253 13.14 -4.15 12.83
C GLU A 253 14.60 -3.72 12.91
N GLN A 254 15.28 -3.55 11.78
CA GLN A 254 16.67 -3.09 11.72
C GLN A 254 16.80 -1.55 11.66
N GLY A 255 15.72 -0.83 11.29
CA GLY A 255 15.70 0.63 11.22
C GLY A 255 14.95 1.18 10.01
N ALA A 256 15.29 2.41 9.59
CA ALA A 256 14.63 3.02 8.44
C ALA A 256 14.90 2.26 7.14
N ILE A 257 13.87 2.15 6.29
CA ILE A 257 13.92 1.50 4.99
C ILE A 257 13.58 2.47 3.84
N GLY A 258 12.84 3.55 4.15
CA GLY A 258 12.39 4.47 3.11
C GLY A 258 11.43 5.52 3.62
N ALA A 259 10.76 6.17 2.68
CA ALA A 259 9.76 7.21 2.94
C ALA A 259 8.52 7.02 2.07
N ILE A 260 7.39 7.54 2.55
CA ILE A 260 6.10 7.55 1.85
C ILE A 260 5.50 8.96 1.83
N GLN A 261 4.83 9.30 0.74
CA GLN A 261 3.99 10.49 0.61
C GLN A 261 2.67 10.12 -0.07
N GLN A 262 1.59 10.85 0.31
CA GLN A 262 0.26 10.69 -0.27
C GLN A 262 -0.43 12.05 -0.36
N SER A 263 -1.15 12.31 -1.45
CA SER A 263 -2.11 13.40 -1.57
C SER A 263 -3.46 12.95 -1.05
N VAL A 264 -4.08 13.77 -0.20
CA VAL A 264 -5.29 13.38 0.55
C VAL A 264 -6.44 14.30 0.22
N LEU A 265 -7.56 13.73 -0.22
CA LEU A 265 -8.82 14.41 -0.44
C LEU A 265 -9.66 14.35 0.84
N VAL A 266 -9.97 15.52 1.42
CA VAL A 266 -10.76 15.63 2.66
C VAL A 266 -12.16 16.12 2.35
N ARG A 267 -13.19 15.40 2.81
CA ARG A 267 -14.59 15.80 2.61
C ARG A 267 -15.40 15.54 3.87
N ARG A 268 -16.39 16.42 4.13
CA ARG A 268 -17.34 16.20 5.21
C ARG A 268 -18.28 15.04 4.84
N ARG A 269 -18.51 14.13 5.77
CA ARG A 269 -19.53 13.11 5.59
C ARG A 269 -20.92 13.72 5.61
N PRO A 270 -21.85 13.28 4.76
CA PRO A 270 -23.25 13.61 4.93
C PRO A 270 -23.71 13.24 6.34
N SER A 271 -24.46 14.13 6.99
CA SER A 271 -25.13 13.77 8.26
C SER A 271 -26.04 12.57 7.97
N ARG A 272 -25.90 11.50 8.75
CA ARG A 272 -26.92 10.44 8.73
C ARG A 272 -28.27 11.11 9.10
N ALA A 273 -29.21 11.13 8.16
CA ALA A 273 -30.58 11.55 8.41
C ALA A 273 -31.24 10.58 9.39
#